data_2b28782bfd4a19b15548866ba0001f66
#
_entry.id   2b28782bfd4a19b15548866ba0001f66
#
_cell.length_a   1.000
_cell.length_b   1.000
_cell.length_c   1.000
_cell.angle_alpha   90.00
_cell.angle_beta   90.00
_cell.angle_gamma   90.00
#
_symmetry.space_group_name_H-M   'P 1'
#
loop_
_entity.id
_entity.type
_entity.pdbx_description
1 polymer ?
#
loop_
_entity_poly.entity_id
_entity_poly.type
_entity_poly.pdbx_seq_one_letter_code
_entity_poly.pdbx_strand_id
1 'polypeptide(L)'
;MAVINGSSRENGNTDALTQKALDGIHYTSFYLKNYKVNPIDDQRHDAGGFHKVDDDYEELIKQILQHDVLIFATPVYWYGMSGVMKNFVDRFSQSLRDGTLNFKKRMSDKIAYVITVGGDHPRIKALPLIQQFQYIFDFLGTEFAGYLIGEANAPQEILADPKSLRDALSFNNVLSKHTEK
;
A
#
# COMPACT_ATOMS: atom_id res chain seq x y z
N MET A 1 3.32 -12.14 -4.26
CA MET A 1 2.85 -10.95 -3.51
C MET A 1 3.52 -9.69 -4.03
N ALA A 2 2.89 -8.53 -3.90
CA ALA A 2 3.48 -7.22 -4.18
C ALA A 2 3.44 -6.34 -2.94
N VAL A 3 4.54 -5.64 -2.64
CA VAL A 3 4.61 -4.58 -1.64
C VAL A 3 4.64 -3.23 -2.35
N ILE A 4 3.63 -2.42 -2.13
CA ILE A 4 3.53 -1.05 -2.61
C ILE A 4 4.04 -0.13 -1.49
N ASN A 5 5.29 0.31 -1.61
CA ASN A 5 5.97 1.07 -0.57
C ASN A 5 5.84 2.58 -0.80
N GLY A 6 5.10 3.25 0.07
CA GLY A 6 4.90 4.71 0.07
C GLY A 6 5.86 5.47 0.99
N SER A 7 6.93 4.84 1.50
CA SER A 7 7.95 5.56 2.27
C SER A 7 8.83 6.40 1.36
N SER A 8 9.10 7.64 1.76
CA SER A 8 10.08 8.51 1.11
C SER A 8 11.53 8.21 1.55
N ARG A 9 11.71 7.46 2.65
CA ARG A 9 13.02 7.09 3.19
C ARG A 9 13.40 5.67 2.79
N GLU A 10 14.66 5.46 2.47
CA GLU A 10 15.26 4.13 2.40
C GLU A 10 15.53 3.62 3.82
N ASN A 11 15.32 2.33 4.04
CA ASN A 11 15.52 1.68 5.33
C ASN A 11 14.81 2.39 6.50
N GLY A 12 13.64 2.99 6.24
CA GLY A 12 12.81 3.60 7.26
C GLY A 12 12.08 2.55 8.13
N ASN A 13 11.39 3.01 9.17
CA ASN A 13 10.69 2.10 10.08
C ASN A 13 9.62 1.26 9.38
N THR A 14 8.87 1.85 8.44
CA THR A 14 7.86 1.11 7.67
C THR A 14 8.50 0.01 6.83
N ASP A 15 9.62 0.29 6.19
CA ASP A 15 10.38 -0.68 5.39
C ASP A 15 10.92 -1.82 6.27
N ALA A 16 11.56 -1.48 7.39
CA ALA A 16 12.08 -2.44 8.35
C ALA A 16 10.98 -3.35 8.92
N LEU A 17 9.82 -2.80 9.28
CA LEU A 17 8.68 -3.59 9.77
C LEU A 17 8.11 -4.50 8.67
N THR A 18 8.04 -4.00 7.43
CA THR A 18 7.58 -4.77 6.27
C THR A 18 8.52 -5.95 6.00
N GLN A 19 9.84 -5.74 6.05
CA GLN A 19 10.83 -6.82 5.90
C GLN A 19 10.67 -7.87 6.99
N LYS A 20 10.41 -7.46 8.24
CA LYS A 20 10.16 -8.42 9.34
C LYS A 20 8.86 -9.19 9.17
N ALA A 21 7.81 -8.53 8.69
CA ALA A 21 6.52 -9.16 8.41
C ALA A 21 6.57 -10.13 7.22
N LEU A 22 7.55 -9.97 6.32
CA LEU A 22 7.73 -10.78 5.11
C LEU A 22 9.00 -11.65 5.16
N ASP A 23 9.58 -11.85 6.33
CA ASP A 23 10.78 -12.67 6.48
C ASP A 23 10.54 -14.10 5.95
N GLY A 24 11.38 -14.57 5.04
CA GLY A 24 11.24 -15.87 4.38
C GLY A 24 10.15 -15.95 3.29
N ILE A 25 9.40 -14.87 3.01
CA ILE A 25 8.36 -14.82 1.99
C ILE A 25 8.89 -14.12 0.73
N HIS A 26 8.69 -14.73 -0.43
CA HIS A 26 9.05 -14.11 -1.71
C HIS A 26 8.01 -13.06 -2.13
N TYR A 27 8.46 -11.84 -2.42
CA TYR A 27 7.63 -10.72 -2.87
C TYR A 27 8.35 -9.77 -3.82
N THR A 28 7.59 -9.00 -4.58
CA THR A 28 8.09 -7.91 -5.42
C THR A 28 7.84 -6.57 -4.73
N SER A 29 8.87 -5.74 -4.58
CA SER A 29 8.75 -4.39 -4.00
C SER A 29 8.61 -3.32 -5.07
N PHE A 30 7.62 -2.47 -4.93
CA PHE A 30 7.40 -1.26 -5.71
C PHE A 30 7.57 -0.04 -4.81
N TYR A 31 8.76 0.55 -4.80
CA TYR A 31 9.03 1.78 -4.04
C TYR A 31 8.50 2.97 -4.83
N LEU A 32 7.35 3.50 -4.45
CA LEU A 32 6.66 4.57 -5.18
C LEU A 32 7.51 5.82 -5.39
N LYS A 33 8.46 6.10 -4.50
CA LYS A 33 9.42 7.21 -4.64
C LYS A 33 10.33 7.10 -5.86
N ASN A 34 10.50 5.89 -6.42
CA ASN A 34 11.35 5.63 -7.57
C ASN A 34 10.60 5.77 -8.90
N TYR A 35 9.30 6.04 -8.85
CA TYR A 35 8.43 6.22 -10.00
C TYR A 35 7.92 7.65 -10.06
N LYS A 36 7.93 8.23 -11.23
CA LYS A 36 7.26 9.50 -11.49
C LYS A 36 5.74 9.23 -11.55
N VAL A 37 5.03 9.55 -10.48
CA VAL A 37 3.56 9.48 -10.42
C VAL A 37 3.05 10.90 -10.17
N ASN A 38 2.57 11.55 -11.22
CA ASN A 38 2.03 12.89 -11.12
C ASN A 38 0.71 12.88 -10.34
N PRO A 39 0.40 13.93 -9.57
CA PRO A 39 -0.93 14.10 -8.98
C PRO A 39 -2.02 13.96 -10.06
N ILE A 40 -3.17 13.43 -9.64
CA ILE A 40 -4.30 13.32 -10.56
C ILE A 40 -4.82 14.72 -10.91
N ASP A 41 -5.09 14.92 -12.22
CA ASP A 41 -5.97 15.96 -12.71
C ASP A 41 -7.33 15.32 -12.96
N ASP A 42 -8.38 15.82 -12.30
CA ASP A 42 -9.68 15.15 -12.31
C ASP A 42 -10.45 15.41 -13.62
N GLN A 43 -10.28 14.52 -14.56
CA GLN A 43 -10.91 14.54 -15.87
C GLN A 43 -12.10 13.56 -15.98
N ARG A 44 -12.69 13.13 -14.87
CA ARG A 44 -13.77 12.12 -14.85
C ARG A 44 -15.00 12.54 -15.67
N HIS A 45 -15.22 13.82 -15.84
CA HIS A 45 -16.37 14.40 -16.50
C HIS A 45 -16.04 15.12 -17.82
N ASP A 46 -14.77 15.11 -18.23
CA ASP A 46 -14.36 15.70 -19.47
C ASP A 46 -14.84 14.87 -20.68
N ALA A 47 -15.09 15.52 -21.80
CA ALA A 47 -15.64 14.88 -23.01
C ALA A 47 -14.77 13.75 -23.56
N GLY A 48 -13.46 13.79 -23.32
CA GLY A 48 -12.49 12.73 -23.70
C GLY A 48 -12.11 11.78 -22.57
N GLY A 49 -12.62 12.00 -21.34
CA GLY A 49 -12.17 11.31 -20.14
C GLY A 49 -10.71 11.65 -19.78
N PHE A 50 -10.04 10.73 -19.09
CA PHE A 50 -8.63 10.91 -18.74
C PHE A 50 -7.73 10.83 -19.96
N HIS A 51 -6.87 11.82 -20.12
CA HIS A 51 -5.81 11.80 -21.12
C HIS A 51 -4.58 11.03 -20.59
N LYS A 52 -3.77 10.53 -21.54
CA LYS A 52 -2.51 9.88 -21.19
C LYS A 52 -1.59 10.90 -20.50
N VAL A 53 -1.08 10.51 -19.33
CA VAL A 53 -0.10 11.30 -18.58
C VAL A 53 1.29 10.77 -18.87
N ASP A 54 2.25 11.66 -19.08
CA ASP A 54 3.66 11.31 -19.25
C ASP A 54 4.31 11.05 -17.89
N ASP A 55 4.02 9.87 -17.35
CA ASP A 55 4.56 9.37 -16.08
C ASP A 55 4.56 7.84 -16.06
N ASP A 56 5.06 7.25 -14.96
CA ASP A 56 5.25 5.81 -14.83
C ASP A 56 4.00 5.08 -14.32
N TYR A 57 2.90 5.78 -14.02
CA TYR A 57 1.75 5.19 -13.33
C TYR A 57 1.11 4.02 -14.08
N GLU A 58 0.90 4.16 -15.39
CA GLU A 58 0.20 3.13 -16.18
C GLU A 58 0.99 1.81 -16.23
N GLU A 59 2.31 1.89 -16.36
CA GLU A 59 3.16 0.70 -16.36
C GLU A 59 3.24 0.10 -14.95
N LEU A 60 3.39 0.94 -13.94
CA LEU A 60 3.46 0.53 -12.55
C LEU A 60 2.18 -0.23 -12.11
N ILE A 61 1.01 0.31 -12.41
CA ILE A 61 -0.25 -0.34 -12.00
C ILE A 61 -0.46 -1.67 -12.74
N LYS A 62 -0.04 -1.78 -14.00
CA LYS A 62 -0.10 -3.05 -14.75
C LYS A 62 0.77 -4.13 -14.11
N GLN A 63 1.98 -3.77 -13.66
CA GLN A 63 2.87 -4.69 -12.95
C GLN A 63 2.30 -5.11 -11.59
N ILE A 64 1.81 -4.17 -10.79
CA ILE A 64 1.20 -4.46 -9.50
C ILE A 64 0.01 -5.42 -9.64
N LEU A 65 -0.81 -5.22 -10.65
CA LEU A 65 -1.97 -6.05 -10.92
C LEU A 65 -1.64 -7.51 -11.31
N GLN A 66 -0.38 -7.87 -11.58
CA GLN A 66 0.03 -9.27 -11.82
C GLN A 66 0.05 -10.10 -10.52
N HIS A 67 -0.01 -9.48 -9.36
CA HIS A 67 0.08 -10.14 -8.06
C HIS A 67 -1.30 -10.29 -7.40
N ASP A 68 -1.56 -11.42 -6.74
CA ASP A 68 -2.85 -11.71 -6.10
C ASP A 68 -2.95 -11.09 -4.70
N VAL A 69 -1.82 -10.96 -4.01
CA VAL A 69 -1.74 -10.36 -2.67
C VAL A 69 -1.01 -9.03 -2.75
N LEU A 70 -1.66 -7.97 -2.29
CA LEU A 70 -1.14 -6.60 -2.29
C LEU A 70 -0.94 -6.10 -0.86
N ILE A 71 0.25 -5.60 -0.57
CA ILE A 71 0.59 -5.04 0.74
C ILE A 71 0.91 -3.56 0.55
N PHE A 72 0.07 -2.69 1.11
CA PHE A 72 0.27 -1.24 1.09
C PHE A 72 1.05 -0.83 2.34
N ALA A 73 2.34 -0.53 2.16
CA ALA A 73 3.24 -0.13 3.23
C ALA A 73 3.46 1.38 3.20
N THR A 74 2.99 2.11 4.20
CA THR A 74 3.06 3.59 4.24
C THR A 74 3.34 4.10 5.66
N PRO A 75 4.21 5.11 5.85
CA PRO A 75 4.31 5.78 7.14
C PRO A 75 3.04 6.57 7.45
N VAL A 76 2.76 6.78 8.74
CA VAL A 76 1.71 7.70 9.18
C VAL A 76 2.22 9.13 9.08
N TYR A 77 1.64 9.91 8.18
CA TYR A 77 1.89 11.35 8.06
C TYR A 77 0.59 12.11 8.29
N TRP A 78 0.56 12.93 9.35
CA TRP A 78 -0.65 13.66 9.74
C TRP A 78 -1.90 12.75 9.81
N TYR A 79 -1.72 11.60 10.44
CA TYR A 79 -2.75 10.56 10.69
C TYR A 79 -3.33 9.92 9.43
N GLY A 80 -2.74 10.18 8.26
CA GLY A 80 -3.09 9.59 6.97
C GLY A 80 -1.90 8.89 6.31
N MET A 81 -2.11 8.35 5.11
CA MET A 81 -1.05 7.81 4.29
C MET A 81 -0.11 8.91 3.79
N SER A 82 1.11 8.55 3.39
CA SER A 82 2.06 9.48 2.80
C SER A 82 1.51 10.11 1.51
N GLY A 83 1.97 11.32 1.17
CA GLY A 83 1.58 11.98 -0.08
C GLY A 83 1.91 11.14 -1.32
N VAL A 84 3.03 10.41 -1.30
CA VAL A 84 3.44 9.52 -2.40
C VAL A 84 2.43 8.38 -2.55
N MET A 85 2.01 7.75 -1.45
CA MET A 85 0.97 6.72 -1.47
C MET A 85 -0.37 7.31 -1.91
N LYS A 86 -0.72 8.49 -1.43
CA LYS A 86 -1.99 9.15 -1.78
C LYS A 86 -2.05 9.51 -3.27
N ASN A 87 -0.97 10.05 -3.84
CA ASN A 87 -0.89 10.30 -5.27
C ASN A 87 -1.12 9.02 -6.10
N PHE A 88 -0.50 7.92 -5.70
CA PHE A 88 -0.69 6.64 -6.37
C PHE A 88 -2.15 6.16 -6.29
N VAL A 89 -2.76 6.22 -5.10
CA VAL A 89 -4.15 5.78 -4.88
C VAL A 89 -5.16 6.69 -5.61
N ASP A 90 -4.94 8.01 -5.66
CA ASP A 90 -5.84 8.92 -6.37
C ASP A 90 -5.92 8.60 -7.87
N ARG A 91 -4.83 8.11 -8.46
CA ARG A 91 -4.78 7.68 -9.85
C ARG A 91 -5.64 6.42 -10.14
N PHE A 92 -6.16 5.73 -9.12
CA PHE A 92 -7.14 4.66 -9.32
C PHE A 92 -8.40 5.16 -10.05
N SER A 93 -8.75 6.44 -9.91
CA SER A 93 -9.84 7.06 -10.67
C SER A 93 -9.61 7.01 -12.18
N GLN A 94 -8.37 7.19 -12.64
CA GLN A 94 -7.98 7.01 -14.04
C GLN A 94 -8.08 5.53 -14.45
N SER A 95 -7.53 4.62 -13.65
CA SER A 95 -7.56 3.18 -13.90
C SER A 95 -8.99 2.62 -14.01
N LEU A 96 -9.93 3.16 -13.22
CA LEU A 96 -11.34 2.78 -13.28
C LEU A 96 -12.02 3.18 -14.62
N ARG A 97 -11.46 4.15 -15.31
CA ARG A 97 -11.98 4.65 -16.61
C ARG A 97 -11.23 4.06 -17.81
N ASP A 98 -10.14 3.36 -17.57
CA ASP A 98 -9.43 2.62 -18.61
C ASP A 98 -10.15 1.30 -18.91
N GLY A 99 -10.91 1.30 -20.02
CA GLY A 99 -11.67 0.12 -20.47
C GLY A 99 -10.80 -1.10 -20.82
N THR A 100 -9.49 -0.91 -21.04
CA THR A 100 -8.55 -1.99 -21.38
C THR A 100 -8.00 -2.69 -20.14
N LEU A 101 -7.96 -2.01 -18.99
CA LEU A 101 -7.32 -2.49 -17.79
C LEU A 101 -8.22 -3.43 -16.97
N ASN A 102 -9.55 -3.32 -17.10
CA ASN A 102 -10.50 -4.04 -16.25
C ASN A 102 -10.21 -3.89 -14.75
N PHE A 103 -9.78 -2.67 -14.35
CA PHE A 103 -9.15 -2.41 -13.06
C PHE A 103 -10.00 -2.90 -11.88
N LYS A 104 -11.29 -2.53 -11.82
CA LYS A 104 -12.18 -2.91 -10.71
C LYS A 104 -12.32 -4.42 -10.59
N LYS A 105 -12.49 -5.14 -11.72
CA LYS A 105 -12.58 -6.59 -11.72
C LYS A 105 -11.28 -7.24 -11.25
N ARG A 106 -10.13 -6.76 -11.74
CA ARG A 106 -8.82 -7.27 -11.30
C ARG A 106 -8.56 -7.00 -9.83
N MET A 107 -8.96 -5.85 -9.31
CA MET A 107 -8.82 -5.52 -7.88
C MET A 107 -9.76 -6.37 -7.01
N SER A 108 -10.98 -6.67 -7.48
CA SER A 108 -11.92 -7.51 -6.71
C SER A 108 -11.47 -8.97 -6.54
N ASP A 109 -10.53 -9.42 -7.34
CA ASP A 109 -9.96 -10.77 -7.25
C ASP A 109 -8.72 -10.83 -6.33
N LYS A 110 -8.36 -9.74 -5.64
CA LYS A 110 -7.14 -9.61 -4.83
C LYS A 110 -7.42 -9.54 -3.34
N ILE A 111 -6.39 -9.90 -2.58
CA ILE A 111 -6.34 -9.76 -1.13
C ILE A 111 -5.39 -8.61 -0.79
N ALA A 112 -5.83 -7.68 0.05
CA ALA A 112 -5.05 -6.51 0.44
C ALA A 112 -4.74 -6.49 1.93
N TYR A 113 -3.53 -6.03 2.25
CA TYR A 113 -3.05 -5.78 3.59
C TYR A 113 -2.46 -4.37 3.69
N VAL A 114 -2.42 -3.82 4.91
CA VAL A 114 -1.80 -2.53 5.19
C VAL A 114 -0.74 -2.68 6.27
N ILE A 115 0.46 -2.15 6.03
CA ILE A 115 1.51 -2.02 7.05
C ILE A 115 1.81 -0.53 7.24
N THR A 116 1.78 -0.06 8.48
CA THR A 116 2.06 1.35 8.77
C THR A 116 2.86 1.51 10.06
N VAL A 117 3.66 2.57 10.12
CA VAL A 117 4.42 2.95 11.32
C VAL A 117 4.26 4.43 11.57
N GLY A 118 4.08 4.80 12.82
CA GLY A 118 4.02 6.19 13.28
C GLY A 118 4.62 6.35 14.68
N GLY A 119 4.88 7.59 15.10
CA GLY A 119 5.51 7.91 16.38
C GLY A 119 4.57 8.42 17.47
N ASP A 120 3.30 8.71 17.16
CA ASP A 120 2.34 9.30 18.09
C ASP A 120 1.15 8.37 18.33
N HIS A 121 1.32 7.41 19.24
CA HIS A 121 0.29 6.41 19.59
C HIS A 121 -0.43 5.82 18.35
N PRO A 122 0.31 5.31 17.35
CA PRO A 122 -0.26 4.96 16.05
C PRO A 122 -1.27 3.82 16.14
N ARG A 123 -1.22 2.96 17.17
CA ARG A 123 -2.19 1.87 17.35
C ARG A 123 -3.62 2.36 17.54
N ILE A 124 -3.79 3.65 17.89
CA ILE A 124 -5.09 4.33 17.97
C ILE A 124 -5.19 5.38 16.88
N LYS A 125 -4.18 6.26 16.78
CA LYS A 125 -4.26 7.44 15.93
C LYS A 125 -4.05 7.17 14.43
N ALA A 126 -3.53 6.00 14.05
CA ALA A 126 -3.48 5.56 12.66
C ALA A 126 -4.75 4.82 12.20
N LEU A 127 -5.72 4.56 13.06
CA LEU A 127 -6.97 3.91 12.67
C LEU A 127 -7.73 4.67 11.56
N PRO A 128 -7.73 6.01 11.51
CA PRO A 128 -8.31 6.73 10.36
C PRO A 128 -7.63 6.37 9.02
N LEU A 129 -6.31 6.17 9.00
CA LEU A 129 -5.57 5.71 7.81
C LEU A 129 -6.01 4.29 7.41
N ILE A 130 -6.14 3.38 8.38
CA ILE A 130 -6.62 2.01 8.13
C ILE A 130 -8.05 2.05 7.57
N GLN A 131 -8.93 2.84 8.17
CA GLN A 131 -10.31 3.01 7.70
C GLN A 131 -10.38 3.59 6.28
N GLN A 132 -9.47 4.52 5.94
CA GLN A 132 -9.37 5.06 4.60
C GLN A 132 -9.06 3.95 3.58
N PHE A 133 -8.09 3.07 3.86
CA PHE A 133 -7.80 1.92 3.02
C PHE A 133 -8.97 0.94 2.95
N GLN A 134 -9.63 0.68 4.07
CA GLN A 134 -10.81 -0.18 4.10
C GLN A 134 -11.87 0.31 3.12
N TYR A 135 -12.23 1.59 3.14
CA TYR A 135 -13.23 2.15 2.21
C TYR A 135 -12.77 2.11 0.75
N ILE A 136 -11.46 2.29 0.49
CA ILE A 136 -10.90 2.16 -0.86
C ILE A 136 -11.08 0.72 -1.36
N PHE A 137 -10.74 -0.27 -0.54
CA PHE A 137 -10.87 -1.69 -0.90
C PHE A 137 -12.32 -2.13 -1.01
N ASP A 138 -13.20 -1.71 -0.12
CA ASP A 138 -14.64 -1.94 -0.18
C ASP A 138 -15.22 -1.43 -1.52
N PHE A 139 -14.84 -0.21 -1.93
CA PHE A 139 -15.27 0.36 -3.20
C PHE A 139 -14.79 -0.46 -4.42
N LEU A 140 -13.58 -1.00 -4.33
CA LEU A 140 -12.98 -1.82 -5.39
C LEU A 140 -13.44 -3.28 -5.37
N GLY A 141 -14.07 -3.73 -4.27
CA GLY A 141 -14.43 -5.13 -4.02
C GLY A 141 -13.22 -6.00 -3.65
N THR A 142 -12.09 -5.39 -3.27
CA THR A 142 -10.88 -6.08 -2.83
C THR A 142 -11.05 -6.60 -1.40
N GLU A 143 -10.67 -7.84 -1.14
CA GLU A 143 -10.67 -8.37 0.23
C GLU A 143 -9.63 -7.64 1.10
N PHE A 144 -10.09 -6.91 2.12
CA PHE A 144 -9.19 -6.33 3.12
C PHE A 144 -8.96 -7.33 4.26
N ALA A 145 -7.86 -8.08 4.20
CA ALA A 145 -7.60 -9.22 5.07
C ALA A 145 -6.89 -8.85 6.39
N GLY A 146 -6.33 -7.64 6.51
CA GLY A 146 -5.74 -7.20 7.77
C GLY A 146 -4.72 -6.09 7.66
N TYR A 147 -4.21 -5.69 8.83
CA TYR A 147 -3.21 -4.63 8.93
C TYR A 147 -2.22 -4.85 10.05
N LEU A 148 -1.05 -4.23 9.94
CA LEU A 148 0.00 -4.20 10.95
C LEU A 148 0.37 -2.74 11.26
N ILE A 149 0.33 -2.34 12.54
CA ILE A 149 0.69 -1.01 13.01
C ILE A 149 1.90 -1.12 13.95
N GLY A 150 3.01 -0.52 13.54
CA GLY A 150 4.21 -0.36 14.38
C GLY A 150 4.30 1.03 15.01
N GLU A 151 5.01 1.13 16.14
CA GLU A 151 5.26 2.38 16.84
C GLU A 151 6.75 2.69 16.85
N ALA A 152 7.15 3.75 16.16
CA ALA A 152 8.52 4.23 16.12
C ALA A 152 8.57 5.65 15.52
N ASN A 153 9.52 6.45 16.00
CA ASN A 153 9.75 7.83 15.55
C ASN A 153 11.11 7.99 14.85
N ALA A 154 12.19 7.60 15.51
CA ALA A 154 13.54 7.68 14.95
C ALA A 154 13.79 6.56 13.92
N PRO A 155 14.68 6.76 12.94
CA PRO A 155 15.02 5.72 11.96
C PRO A 155 15.49 4.43 12.64
N GLN A 156 15.01 3.27 12.16
CA GLN A 156 15.31 1.93 12.68
C GLN A 156 14.80 1.63 14.11
N GLU A 157 14.18 2.58 14.79
CA GLU A 157 13.67 2.41 16.16
C GLU A 157 12.64 1.27 16.26
N ILE A 158 11.90 1.00 15.19
CA ILE A 158 10.93 -0.11 15.12
C ILE A 158 11.55 -1.47 15.47
N LEU A 159 12.84 -1.66 15.19
CA LEU A 159 13.56 -2.90 15.47
C LEU A 159 13.83 -3.09 16.98
N ALA A 160 13.67 -2.03 17.78
CA ALA A 160 13.77 -2.07 19.24
C ALA A 160 12.40 -2.19 19.93
N ASP A 161 11.28 -2.14 19.21
CA ASP A 161 9.92 -2.33 19.77
C ASP A 161 9.52 -3.82 19.79
N PRO A 162 9.58 -4.50 20.95
CA PRO A 162 9.27 -5.93 21.03
C PRO A 162 7.83 -6.25 20.67
N LYS A 163 6.90 -5.29 20.85
CA LYS A 163 5.50 -5.49 20.51
C LYS A 163 5.32 -5.51 18.99
N SER A 164 5.88 -4.52 18.27
CA SER A 164 5.80 -4.49 16.82
C SER A 164 6.47 -5.71 16.17
N LEU A 165 7.57 -6.20 16.73
CA LEU A 165 8.24 -7.41 16.24
C LEU A 165 7.39 -8.67 16.46
N ARG A 166 6.73 -8.82 17.61
CA ARG A 166 5.79 -9.94 17.82
C ARG A 166 4.57 -9.85 16.91
N ASP A 167 4.03 -8.65 16.75
CA ASP A 167 2.89 -8.43 15.85
C ASP A 167 3.29 -8.75 14.39
N ALA A 168 4.52 -8.39 13.97
CA ALA A 168 5.07 -8.72 12.66
C ALA A 168 5.22 -10.23 12.44
N LEU A 169 5.69 -10.98 13.46
CA LEU A 169 5.79 -12.43 13.39
C LEU A 169 4.41 -13.09 13.25
N SER A 170 3.44 -12.61 14.00
CA SER A 170 2.05 -13.09 13.88
C SER A 170 1.47 -12.78 12.50
N PHE A 171 1.79 -11.62 11.96
CA PHE A 171 1.38 -11.20 10.62
C PHE A 171 2.06 -12.02 9.52
N ASN A 172 3.34 -12.38 9.70
CA ASN A 172 4.07 -13.28 8.82
C ASN A 172 3.39 -14.64 8.70
N ASN A 173 2.95 -15.22 9.84
CA ASN A 173 2.21 -16.49 9.85
C ASN A 173 0.89 -16.42 9.06
N VAL A 174 0.26 -15.26 9.00
CA VAL A 174 -0.95 -15.07 8.17
C VAL A 174 -0.57 -14.99 6.68
N LEU A 175 0.46 -14.22 6.35
CA LEU A 175 0.92 -14.03 4.98
C LEU A 175 1.48 -15.32 4.35
N SER A 176 2.19 -16.14 5.13
CA SER A 176 2.79 -17.40 4.66
C SER A 176 1.76 -18.37 4.07
N LYS A 177 0.51 -18.33 4.56
CA LYS A 177 -0.59 -19.18 4.03
C LYS A 177 -0.92 -18.89 2.56
N HIS A 178 -0.53 -17.73 2.04
CA HIS A 178 -0.71 -17.39 0.63
C HIS A 178 0.44 -17.86 -0.28
N THR A 179 1.51 -18.42 0.29
CA THR A 179 2.67 -18.95 -0.46
C THR A 179 2.61 -20.48 -0.64
N GLU A 180 1.72 -21.16 0.07
CA GLU A 180 1.57 -22.62 0.05
C GLU A 180 0.62 -23.11 -1.07
N LYS A 181 0.27 -22.24 -2.00
CA LYS A 181 -0.57 -22.58 -3.20
C LYS A 181 0.34 -22.62 -4.46
#